data_6a9cac3bddc427155cffd51910e23dab
#
_entry.id   6a9cac3bddc427155cffd51910e23dab
#
_cell.length_a   1.000
_cell.length_b   1.000
_cell.length_c   1.000
_cell.angle_alpha   90.00
_cell.angle_beta   90.00
_cell.angle_gamma   90.00
#
_symmetry.space_group_name_H-M   'P 1'
#
loop_
_entity.id
_entity.type
_entity.pdbx_description
1 polymer ?
#
loop_
_entity_poly.entity_id
_entity_poly.type
_entity_poly.pdbx_seq_one_letter_code
_entity_poly.pdbx_strand_id
1 'polypeptide(L)'
;MGTYGTRNAGIAFGGPTQFNQDITYRVALRSDYSDGFRKNLFLGKSNTSKKDEDTYRLKLNWKLRDKTTLKFLITQIDLDDPADIWTIDGSLNTLSDRPGMDSQKTNAYSMKIFHGFAGYDFQSITSITDTDVVLSYDADWGNAKSHAPYTYDYFSETLRDRETFSQALRLVSDELDFNSNRNTEWVLGISYFDVKEVNFKNDDGVYGDPSDPFGPYGRQSSSSSNFSSDNLSIFGNIEYFLDEFTKLSIGARWEDYQSNYYDSFGESFNPNDQMSGGKISLNKNLSDVANIFISVARGFNQGGFNLNLGLAPDSKNTNLYYTPEFLTTYEVGFNAQLFDAKMNIAAVIFYSDREYK
;
A
#
# COMPACT_ATOMS: atom_id res chain seq x y z
N MET A 1 8.62 -1.41 28.36
CA MET A 1 9.55 -2.56 28.34
C MET A 1 8.73 -3.84 28.32
N GLY A 2 9.12 -4.82 27.55
CA GLY A 2 8.40 -6.10 27.39
C GLY A 2 9.35 -7.29 27.41
N THR A 3 8.84 -8.47 27.08
CA THR A 3 9.63 -9.70 26.88
C THR A 3 10.61 -9.51 25.72
N TYR A 4 11.65 -10.31 25.66
CA TYR A 4 12.69 -10.27 24.60
C TYR A 4 13.36 -8.92 24.43
N GLY A 5 13.66 -8.23 25.54
CA GLY A 5 14.33 -6.94 25.49
C GLY A 5 13.54 -5.80 24.83
N THR A 6 12.23 -6.00 24.61
CA THR A 6 11.39 -5.02 23.91
C THR A 6 11.39 -3.66 24.60
N ARG A 7 11.72 -2.62 23.86
CA ARG A 7 11.79 -1.23 24.29
C ARG A 7 11.14 -0.35 23.21
N ASN A 8 10.05 0.30 23.57
CA ASN A 8 9.38 1.24 22.69
C ASN A 8 9.45 2.61 23.36
N ALA A 9 9.97 3.57 22.68
CA ALA A 9 10.07 4.95 23.13
C ALA A 9 9.47 5.88 22.07
N GLY A 10 8.80 6.91 22.54
CA GLY A 10 8.26 7.92 21.64
C GLY A 10 8.11 9.25 22.35
N ILE A 11 8.37 10.32 21.62
CA ILE A 11 8.12 11.68 22.05
C ILE A 11 7.37 12.42 20.95
N ALA A 12 6.40 13.22 21.37
CA ALA A 12 5.72 14.11 20.44
C ALA A 12 5.45 15.45 21.12
N PHE A 13 5.75 16.51 20.41
CA PHE A 13 5.49 17.87 20.87
C PHE A 13 5.07 18.74 19.68
N GLY A 14 4.41 19.86 19.98
CA GLY A 14 3.95 20.79 18.96
C GLY A 14 3.13 21.90 19.55
N GLY A 15 2.74 22.82 18.70
CA GLY A 15 1.98 24.01 19.06
C GLY A 15 2.12 25.11 18.01
N PRO A 16 1.65 26.31 18.29
CA PRO A 16 1.92 27.47 17.46
C PRO A 16 3.41 27.85 17.53
N THR A 17 3.96 28.40 16.45
CA THR A 17 5.31 28.95 16.48
C THR A 17 5.33 30.28 17.22
N GLN A 18 6.47 30.61 17.87
CA GLN A 18 6.61 31.86 18.62
C GLN A 18 6.61 33.11 17.73
N PHE A 19 7.02 32.97 16.48
CA PHE A 19 7.15 34.08 15.53
C PHE A 19 5.88 34.30 14.68
N ASN A 20 5.01 33.31 14.56
CA ASN A 20 3.74 33.40 13.85
C ASN A 20 2.73 32.35 14.37
N GLN A 21 1.64 32.82 15.00
CA GLN A 21 0.62 31.94 15.57
C GLN A 21 -0.24 31.23 14.51
N ASP A 22 -0.26 31.71 13.26
CA ASP A 22 -0.91 31.07 12.14
C ASP A 22 -0.15 29.80 11.66
N ILE A 23 1.07 29.62 12.15
CA ILE A 23 1.87 28.45 11.86
C ILE A 23 1.89 27.54 13.09
N THR A 24 1.35 26.34 12.94
CA THR A 24 1.43 25.30 13.96
C THR A 24 2.28 24.14 13.46
N TYR A 25 3.00 23.51 14.36
CA TYR A 25 3.83 22.36 14.04
C TYR A 25 3.60 21.20 15.01
N ARG A 26 3.94 20.00 14.57
CA ARG A 26 4.03 18.80 15.41
C ARG A 26 5.22 17.95 14.96
N VAL A 27 6.12 17.69 15.89
CA VAL A 27 7.20 16.72 15.74
C VAL A 27 6.81 15.46 16.51
N ALA A 28 7.04 14.29 15.93
CA ALA A 28 6.88 13.01 16.59
C ALA A 28 8.07 12.12 16.19
N LEU A 29 8.71 11.55 17.19
CA LEU A 29 9.85 10.63 17.07
C LEU A 29 9.46 9.34 17.77
N ARG A 30 9.75 8.20 17.16
CA ARG A 30 9.48 6.89 17.72
C ARG A 30 10.60 5.94 17.39
N SER A 31 11.01 5.15 18.38
CA SER A 31 11.96 4.06 18.25
C SER A 31 11.35 2.80 18.86
N ASP A 32 11.36 1.74 18.09
CA ASP A 32 10.88 0.41 18.48
C ASP A 32 12.04 -0.59 18.37
N TYR A 33 12.41 -1.19 19.48
CA TYR A 33 13.49 -2.17 19.56
C TYR A 33 13.02 -3.43 20.25
N SER A 34 13.48 -4.60 19.77
CA SER A 34 13.34 -5.89 20.45
C SER A 34 14.50 -6.81 20.06
N ASP A 35 14.99 -7.62 20.98
CA ASP A 35 15.95 -8.69 20.67
C ASP A 35 15.31 -9.81 19.82
N GLY A 36 13.97 -9.86 19.74
CA GLY A 36 13.25 -10.95 19.11
C GLY A 36 13.25 -12.23 19.93
N PHE A 37 12.52 -13.21 19.46
CA PHE A 37 12.30 -14.47 20.19
C PHE A 37 13.02 -15.69 19.59
N ARG A 38 13.71 -15.51 18.45
CA ARG A 38 14.46 -16.57 17.78
C ARG A 38 15.94 -16.56 18.19
N LYS A 39 16.54 -17.73 18.13
CA LYS A 39 17.96 -17.91 18.39
C LYS A 39 18.60 -18.66 17.21
N ASN A 40 19.71 -18.15 16.77
CA ASN A 40 20.55 -18.87 15.82
C ASN A 40 21.57 -19.73 16.60
N LEU A 41 21.33 -21.04 16.58
CA LEU A 41 22.17 -21.98 17.33
C LEU A 41 23.54 -22.22 16.66
N PHE A 42 23.62 -22.06 15.34
CA PHE A 42 24.87 -22.21 14.61
C PHE A 42 25.83 -21.06 14.89
N LEU A 43 25.33 -19.83 14.84
CA LEU A 43 26.13 -18.62 15.09
C LEU A 43 26.21 -18.24 16.58
N GLY A 44 25.46 -18.92 17.45
CA GLY A 44 25.38 -18.60 18.87
C GLY A 44 24.73 -17.23 19.17
N LYS A 45 23.86 -16.75 18.30
CA LYS A 45 23.18 -15.47 18.44
C LYS A 45 21.80 -15.65 19.06
N SER A 46 21.44 -14.77 20.00
CA SER A 46 20.12 -14.78 20.67
C SER A 46 19.16 -13.68 20.19
N ASN A 47 19.59 -12.87 19.23
CA ASN A 47 18.87 -11.72 18.70
C ASN A 47 18.76 -11.75 17.18
N THR A 48 18.63 -12.95 16.62
CA THR A 48 18.65 -13.17 15.17
C THR A 48 17.36 -12.70 14.46
N SER A 49 16.30 -12.45 15.24
CA SER A 49 15.06 -11.81 14.77
C SER A 49 14.79 -10.51 15.53
N LYS A 50 15.85 -9.71 15.76
CA LYS A 50 15.69 -8.39 16.39
C LYS A 50 14.74 -7.53 15.57
N LYS A 51 14.16 -6.54 16.22
CA LYS A 51 13.43 -5.45 15.62
C LYS A 51 14.17 -4.16 15.96
N ASP A 52 14.43 -3.31 14.95
CA ASP A 52 15.16 -2.06 15.08
C ASP A 52 14.56 -1.04 14.10
N GLU A 53 13.56 -0.30 14.59
CA GLU A 53 12.75 0.57 13.73
C GLU A 53 12.66 1.98 14.31
N ASP A 54 12.98 2.97 13.49
CA ASP A 54 12.85 4.38 13.81
C ASP A 54 11.88 5.08 12.89
N THR A 55 11.04 5.94 13.45
CA THR A 55 10.11 6.78 12.69
C THR A 55 10.22 8.23 13.14
N TYR A 56 10.42 9.12 12.19
CA TYR A 56 10.50 10.57 12.37
C TYR A 56 9.39 11.24 11.57
N ARG A 57 8.62 12.13 12.21
CA ARG A 57 7.52 12.83 11.54
C ARG A 57 7.46 14.29 11.92
N LEU A 58 7.42 15.15 10.91
CA LEU A 58 7.17 16.58 11.06
C LEU A 58 5.88 16.92 10.32
N LYS A 59 4.95 17.56 11.02
CA LYS A 59 3.77 18.20 10.42
C LYS A 59 3.85 19.69 10.63
N LEU A 60 3.50 20.44 9.60
CA LEU A 60 3.40 21.90 9.67
C LEU A 60 2.07 22.28 9.04
N ASN A 61 1.31 23.13 9.72
CA ASN A 61 0.06 23.66 9.26
C ASN A 61 0.15 25.19 9.33
N TRP A 62 -0.07 25.85 8.20
CA TRP A 62 0.05 27.28 8.04
C TRP A 62 -1.22 27.88 7.47
N LYS A 63 -1.91 28.70 8.26
CA LYS A 63 -3.01 29.55 7.80
C LYS A 63 -2.39 30.76 7.09
N LEU A 64 -2.23 30.66 5.78
CA LEU A 64 -1.59 31.71 4.97
C LEU A 64 -2.47 32.97 4.87
N ARG A 65 -3.78 32.77 4.80
CA ARG A 65 -4.85 33.80 4.82
C ARG A 65 -6.13 33.17 5.37
N ASP A 66 -7.15 33.98 5.64
CA ASP A 66 -8.42 33.53 6.22
C ASP A 66 -9.03 32.30 5.55
N LYS A 67 -8.87 32.17 4.22
CA LYS A 67 -9.44 31.07 3.44
C LYS A 67 -8.39 30.11 2.85
N THR A 68 -7.11 30.31 3.17
CA THR A 68 -6.03 29.49 2.58
C THR A 68 -5.21 28.83 3.65
N THR A 69 -5.14 27.51 3.63
CA THR A 69 -4.32 26.71 4.54
C THR A 69 -3.36 25.83 3.74
N LEU A 70 -2.07 25.86 4.13
CA LEU A 70 -1.05 24.96 3.65
C LEU A 70 -0.72 23.94 4.75
N LYS A 71 -0.63 22.66 4.38
CA LYS A 71 -0.21 21.60 5.30
C LYS A 71 0.96 20.84 4.69
N PHE A 72 2.04 20.71 5.45
CA PHE A 72 3.21 19.93 5.05
C PHE A 72 3.37 18.74 6.00
N LEU A 73 3.76 17.62 5.43
CA LEU A 73 4.11 16.42 6.15
C LEU A 73 5.45 15.91 5.61
N ILE A 74 6.39 15.68 6.52
CA ILE A 74 7.62 14.95 6.25
C ILE A 74 7.60 13.72 7.15
N THR A 75 7.85 12.55 6.59
CA THR A 75 8.00 11.30 7.34
C THR A 75 9.25 10.59 6.84
N GLN A 76 10.08 10.16 7.77
CA GLN A 76 11.19 9.26 7.52
C GLN A 76 10.99 8.01 8.35
N ILE A 77 11.21 6.85 7.73
CA ILE A 77 11.14 5.53 8.35
C ILE A 77 12.45 4.83 8.06
N ASP A 78 13.06 4.25 9.08
CA ASP A 78 14.28 3.46 8.99
C ASP A 78 14.03 2.14 9.73
N LEU A 79 14.06 1.03 9.00
CA LEU A 79 13.91 -0.34 9.49
C LEU A 79 15.20 -1.09 9.22
N ASP A 80 15.80 -1.69 10.25
CA ASP A 80 17.02 -2.48 10.17
C ASP A 80 16.85 -3.82 10.90
N ASP A 81 15.99 -4.65 10.35
CA ASP A 81 15.64 -5.93 10.92
C ASP A 81 16.43 -7.06 10.22
N PRO A 82 16.97 -8.04 10.93
CA PRO A 82 17.52 -9.25 10.31
C PRO A 82 16.41 -10.17 9.81
N ALA A 83 16.69 -10.89 8.72
CA ALA A 83 15.76 -11.82 8.10
C ALA A 83 16.08 -13.32 8.41
N ASP A 84 16.62 -13.63 9.57
CA ASP A 84 16.90 -15.00 10.03
C ASP A 84 15.66 -15.59 10.74
N ILE A 85 14.62 -15.85 9.95
CA ILE A 85 13.30 -16.22 10.47
C ILE A 85 12.84 -17.62 10.06
N TRP A 86 13.50 -18.26 9.10
CA TRP A 86 13.15 -19.57 8.61
C TRP A 86 13.91 -20.68 9.36
N THR A 87 13.26 -21.82 9.57
CA THR A 87 13.82 -22.97 10.28
C THR A 87 13.47 -24.26 9.55
N ILE A 88 14.42 -25.20 9.51
CA ILE A 88 14.26 -26.50 8.84
C ILE A 88 13.18 -27.35 9.54
N ASP A 89 13.09 -27.25 10.86
CA ASP A 89 12.26 -28.12 11.73
C ASP A 89 11.00 -27.43 12.25
N GLY A 90 10.73 -26.18 11.85
CA GLY A 90 9.60 -25.39 12.34
C GLY A 90 9.75 -24.91 13.79
N SER A 91 10.93 -25.06 14.40
CA SER A 91 11.19 -24.58 15.77
C SER A 91 11.44 -23.06 15.81
N LEU A 92 11.69 -22.53 17.01
CA LEU A 92 12.12 -21.13 17.19
C LEU A 92 13.64 -20.94 17.07
N ASN A 93 14.38 -22.00 16.75
CA ASN A 93 15.84 -21.96 16.60
C ASN A 93 16.21 -22.05 15.13
N THR A 94 16.95 -21.08 14.66
CA THR A 94 17.52 -21.08 13.30
C THR A 94 18.90 -21.72 13.30
N LEU A 95 19.32 -22.22 12.15
CA LEU A 95 20.62 -22.86 11.93
C LEU A 95 21.40 -22.18 10.80
N SER A 96 20.93 -21.06 10.32
CA SER A 96 21.49 -20.29 9.22
C SER A 96 22.94 -19.89 9.51
N ASP A 97 23.81 -20.06 8.54
CA ASP A 97 25.19 -19.56 8.59
C ASP A 97 25.36 -18.19 7.92
N ARG A 98 24.39 -17.80 7.07
CA ARG A 98 24.34 -16.50 6.38
C ARG A 98 23.00 -15.79 6.61
N PRO A 99 22.66 -15.41 7.86
CA PRO A 99 21.39 -14.70 8.13
C PRO A 99 21.33 -13.43 7.31
N GLY A 100 20.17 -13.19 6.72
CA GLY A 100 19.94 -12.04 5.88
C GLY A 100 19.47 -10.80 6.64
N MET A 101 18.92 -9.87 5.88
CA MET A 101 18.45 -8.57 6.33
C MET A 101 17.09 -8.27 5.69
N ASP A 102 16.20 -7.63 6.46
CA ASP A 102 14.99 -6.98 5.98
C ASP A 102 15.05 -5.52 6.41
N SER A 103 15.59 -4.68 5.55
CA SER A 103 15.77 -3.27 5.84
C SER A 103 15.01 -2.38 4.85
N GLN A 104 14.53 -1.26 5.35
CA GLN A 104 13.82 -0.29 4.55
C GLN A 104 14.13 1.13 5.00
N LYS A 105 14.48 2.00 4.06
CA LYS A 105 14.57 3.44 4.26
C LYS A 105 13.55 4.14 3.40
N THR A 106 12.65 4.89 4.04
CA THR A 106 11.59 5.61 3.33
C THR A 106 11.61 7.09 3.70
N ASN A 107 11.64 7.95 2.70
CA ASN A 107 11.44 9.38 2.81
C ASN A 107 10.15 9.76 2.11
N ALA A 108 9.18 10.32 2.85
CA ALA A 108 7.89 10.72 2.31
C ALA A 108 7.61 12.20 2.61
N TYR A 109 7.19 12.91 1.58
CA TYR A 109 6.86 14.33 1.62
C TYR A 109 5.44 14.51 1.09
N SER A 110 4.65 15.33 1.78
CA SER A 110 3.34 15.71 1.27
C SER A 110 3.05 17.18 1.53
N MET A 111 2.47 17.83 0.52
CA MET A 111 1.95 19.20 0.62
C MET A 111 0.47 19.19 0.26
N LYS A 112 -0.35 19.82 1.12
CA LYS A 112 -1.77 20.02 0.86
C LYS A 112 -2.07 21.51 0.89
N ILE A 113 -2.80 21.98 -0.12
CA ILE A 113 -3.29 23.33 -0.23
C ILE A 113 -4.81 23.26 -0.15
N PHE A 114 -5.40 24.05 0.72
CA PHE A 114 -6.82 24.25 0.83
C PHE A 114 -7.13 25.72 0.60
N HIS A 115 -8.09 26.02 -0.26
CA HIS A 115 -8.55 27.39 -0.47
C HIS A 115 -10.07 27.42 -0.62
N GLY A 116 -10.73 28.15 0.28
CA GLY A 116 -12.18 28.35 0.26
C GLY A 116 -12.58 29.44 -0.73
N PHE A 117 -13.43 29.09 -1.68
CA PHE A 117 -14.15 30.02 -2.54
C PHE A 117 -15.58 30.25 -2.01
N ALA A 118 -16.33 31.04 -2.69
CA ALA A 118 -17.76 31.14 -2.42
C ALA A 118 -18.47 29.95 -3.10
N GLY A 119 -19.02 29.04 -2.30
CA GLY A 119 -19.80 27.90 -2.77
C GLY A 119 -19.01 26.59 -2.95
N TYR A 120 -17.67 26.61 -2.87
CA TYR A 120 -16.85 25.40 -2.95
C TYR A 120 -15.42 25.62 -2.40
N ASP A 121 -14.79 24.55 -2.04
CA ASP A 121 -13.38 24.47 -1.64
C ASP A 121 -12.52 23.88 -2.76
N PHE A 122 -11.36 24.47 -2.98
CA PHE A 122 -10.29 23.89 -3.79
C PHE A 122 -9.29 23.16 -2.89
N GLN A 123 -8.89 21.98 -3.29
CA GLN A 123 -7.88 21.16 -2.63
C GLN A 123 -6.84 20.67 -3.64
N SER A 124 -5.56 20.91 -3.33
CA SER A 124 -4.43 20.31 -4.04
C SER A 124 -3.66 19.45 -3.06
N ILE A 125 -3.37 18.20 -3.44
CA ILE A 125 -2.62 17.25 -2.61
C ILE A 125 -1.50 16.67 -3.48
N THR A 126 -0.26 16.99 -3.11
CA THR A 126 0.96 16.47 -3.75
C THR A 126 1.68 15.57 -2.76
N SER A 127 2.15 14.40 -3.18
CA SER A 127 2.99 13.54 -2.36
C SER A 127 4.11 12.93 -3.21
N ILE A 128 5.28 12.81 -2.59
CA ILE A 128 6.48 12.17 -3.15
C ILE A 128 6.99 11.20 -2.09
N THR A 129 7.30 9.99 -2.50
CA THR A 129 7.90 8.97 -1.62
C THR A 129 9.06 8.32 -2.35
N ASP A 130 10.15 8.16 -1.63
CA ASP A 130 11.35 7.46 -2.04
C ASP A 130 11.61 6.35 -1.03
N THR A 131 11.82 5.12 -1.49
CA THR A 131 11.97 3.94 -0.64
C THR A 131 13.03 2.99 -1.18
N ASP A 132 14.10 2.80 -0.38
CA ASP A 132 15.10 1.76 -0.57
C ASP A 132 14.75 0.55 0.30
N VAL A 133 14.76 -0.64 -0.28
CA VAL A 133 14.53 -1.91 0.43
C VAL A 133 15.67 -2.87 0.13
N VAL A 134 16.19 -3.51 1.17
CA VAL A 134 17.08 -4.65 1.06
C VAL A 134 16.42 -5.83 1.74
N LEU A 135 16.12 -6.87 0.97
CA LEU A 135 15.65 -8.14 1.48
C LEU A 135 16.67 -9.21 1.11
N SER A 136 17.34 -9.79 2.09
CA SER A 136 18.22 -10.93 1.89
C SER A 136 17.94 -12.02 2.91
N TYR A 137 18.19 -13.25 2.57
CA TYR A 137 17.95 -14.38 3.45
C TYR A 137 18.78 -15.61 3.05
N ASP A 138 19.04 -16.45 4.03
CA ASP A 138 19.58 -17.77 3.85
C ASP A 138 18.49 -18.67 3.21
N ALA A 139 18.66 -19.00 1.95
CA ALA A 139 17.66 -19.70 1.17
C ALA A 139 17.65 -21.23 1.41
N ASP A 140 18.67 -21.77 2.07
CA ASP A 140 18.69 -23.18 2.52
C ASP A 140 18.27 -23.35 3.99
N TRP A 141 18.13 -22.26 4.77
CA TRP A 141 17.69 -22.20 6.17
C TRP A 141 18.62 -22.92 7.15
N GLY A 142 19.84 -23.21 6.74
CA GLY A 142 20.72 -24.08 7.50
C GLY A 142 22.20 -23.70 7.44
N ASN A 143 23.00 -24.69 7.29
CA ASN A 143 24.46 -24.62 7.15
C ASN A 143 25.00 -25.93 6.59
N ALA A 144 26.29 -25.99 6.27
CA ALA A 144 26.93 -27.14 5.67
C ALA A 144 26.70 -28.46 6.43
N LYS A 145 26.36 -28.44 7.73
CA LYS A 145 26.08 -29.65 8.52
C LYS A 145 24.59 -30.03 8.47
N SER A 146 23.71 -29.08 8.24
CA SER A 146 22.27 -29.30 8.23
C SER A 146 21.82 -30.23 7.11
N HIS A 147 22.54 -30.19 5.99
CA HIS A 147 22.19 -30.90 4.77
C HIS A 147 23.14 -32.09 4.48
N ALA A 148 24.09 -32.40 5.38
CA ALA A 148 25.01 -33.50 5.20
C ALA A 148 24.27 -34.83 4.94
N PRO A 149 24.73 -35.69 4.00
CA PRO A 149 26.04 -35.63 3.30
C PRO A 149 26.05 -34.74 2.04
N TYR A 150 24.93 -34.10 1.67
CA TYR A 150 24.85 -33.23 0.53
C TYR A 150 25.48 -31.87 0.86
N THR A 151 26.10 -31.23 -0.12
CA THR A 151 26.41 -29.81 -0.06
C THR A 151 25.18 -29.05 -0.55
N TYR A 152 24.62 -28.23 0.31
CA TYR A 152 23.47 -27.39 -0.03
C TYR A 152 23.60 -26.08 0.72
N ASP A 153 23.92 -25.01 0.02
CA ASP A 153 24.18 -23.65 0.57
C ASP A 153 23.68 -22.65 -0.44
N TYR A 154 22.69 -21.88 -0.07
CA TYR A 154 22.04 -20.90 -0.94
C TYR A 154 21.72 -19.61 -0.20
N PHE A 155 22.02 -18.49 -0.85
CA PHE A 155 21.70 -17.15 -0.36
C PHE A 155 20.98 -16.34 -1.43
N SER A 156 19.99 -15.56 -1.05
CA SER A 156 19.26 -14.67 -1.95
C SER A 156 19.24 -13.25 -1.39
N GLU A 157 19.49 -12.28 -2.26
CA GLU A 157 19.43 -10.86 -1.94
C GLU A 157 18.64 -10.12 -3.02
N THR A 158 17.74 -9.26 -2.61
CA THR A 158 16.99 -8.36 -3.49
C THR A 158 17.15 -6.93 -2.98
N LEU A 159 17.66 -6.07 -3.85
CA LEU A 159 17.71 -4.63 -3.66
C LEU A 159 16.58 -4.01 -4.47
N ARG A 160 15.78 -3.14 -3.86
CA ARG A 160 14.67 -2.47 -4.52
C ARG A 160 14.71 -0.98 -4.20
N ASP A 161 14.69 -0.19 -5.25
CA ASP A 161 14.53 1.25 -5.20
C ASP A 161 13.16 1.60 -5.80
N ARG A 162 12.33 2.36 -5.07
CA ARG A 162 10.99 2.75 -5.50
C ARG A 162 10.74 4.22 -5.26
N GLU A 163 10.46 4.93 -6.34
CA GLU A 163 9.96 6.30 -6.32
C GLU A 163 8.46 6.33 -6.61
N THR A 164 7.74 7.16 -5.88
CA THR A 164 6.31 7.37 -6.09
C THR A 164 5.98 8.85 -6.09
N PHE A 165 5.23 9.30 -7.10
CA PHE A 165 4.66 10.64 -7.16
C PHE A 165 3.14 10.57 -7.24
N SER A 166 2.45 11.42 -6.49
CA SER A 166 1.00 11.56 -6.63
C SER A 166 0.57 13.03 -6.56
N GLN A 167 -0.40 13.38 -7.40
CA GLN A 167 -1.05 14.69 -7.44
C GLN A 167 -2.56 14.50 -7.54
N ALA A 168 -3.30 15.13 -6.65
CA ALA A 168 -4.75 15.21 -6.76
C ALA A 168 -5.21 16.65 -6.64
N LEU A 169 -6.08 17.07 -7.56
CA LEU A 169 -6.78 18.34 -7.55
C LEU A 169 -8.26 18.04 -7.36
N ARG A 170 -8.91 18.72 -6.42
CA ARG A 170 -10.32 18.52 -6.13
C ARG A 170 -11.03 19.84 -5.94
N LEU A 171 -12.27 19.88 -6.40
CA LEU A 171 -13.26 20.89 -6.03
C LEU A 171 -14.33 20.18 -5.22
N VAL A 172 -14.69 20.73 -4.07
CA VAL A 172 -15.66 20.16 -3.14
C VAL A 172 -16.67 21.25 -2.81
N SER A 173 -17.96 20.98 -2.99
CA SER A 173 -19.01 21.93 -2.66
C SER A 173 -19.00 22.27 -1.17
N ASP A 174 -19.54 23.43 -0.82
CA ASP A 174 -19.91 23.75 0.56
C ASP A 174 -20.93 22.73 1.10
N GLU A 175 -21.04 22.65 2.42
CA GLU A 175 -22.03 21.84 3.12
C GLU A 175 -23.47 22.20 2.72
N LEU A 176 -24.37 21.23 2.90
CA LEU A 176 -25.82 21.41 2.71
C LEU A 176 -26.36 22.55 3.53
N ASP A 177 -27.27 23.34 2.92
CA ASP A 177 -28.07 24.30 3.61
C ASP A 177 -29.46 24.42 2.95
N PHE A 178 -30.42 23.67 3.45
CA PHE A 178 -31.77 23.65 2.93
C PHE A 178 -32.47 25.02 3.08
N ASN A 179 -32.08 25.84 4.06
CA ASN A 179 -32.64 27.20 4.22
C ASN A 179 -32.20 28.16 3.10
N SER A 180 -31.01 27.91 2.54
CA SER A 180 -30.45 28.64 1.39
C SER A 180 -30.71 27.93 0.06
N ASN A 181 -31.61 26.93 0.02
CA ASN A 181 -31.94 26.16 -1.16
C ASN A 181 -30.74 25.37 -1.72
N ARG A 182 -29.75 25.00 -0.88
CA ARG A 182 -28.62 24.15 -1.20
C ARG A 182 -28.97 22.71 -0.83
N ASN A 183 -29.42 21.95 -1.80
CA ASN A 183 -29.82 20.56 -1.66
C ASN A 183 -28.87 19.62 -2.41
N THR A 184 -27.66 20.07 -2.72
CA THR A 184 -26.68 19.33 -3.52
C THR A 184 -25.30 19.46 -2.91
N GLU A 185 -24.66 18.33 -2.68
CA GLU A 185 -23.24 18.21 -2.38
C GLU A 185 -22.53 17.54 -3.55
N TRP A 186 -21.33 17.99 -3.88
CA TRP A 186 -20.58 17.40 -4.98
C TRP A 186 -19.07 17.48 -4.76
N VAL A 187 -18.36 16.56 -5.37
CA VAL A 187 -16.91 16.57 -5.54
C VAL A 187 -16.58 16.30 -6.99
N LEU A 188 -15.63 17.06 -7.53
CA LEU A 188 -15.01 16.83 -8.84
C LEU A 188 -13.51 16.80 -8.67
N GLY A 189 -12.82 15.87 -9.30
CA GLY A 189 -11.39 15.76 -9.15
C GLY A 189 -10.70 15.16 -10.35
N ILE A 190 -9.40 15.45 -10.43
CA ILE A 190 -8.42 14.81 -11.30
C ILE A 190 -7.27 14.34 -10.43
N SER A 191 -6.74 13.14 -10.68
CA SER A 191 -5.55 12.65 -10.00
C SER A 191 -4.60 11.98 -10.97
N TYR A 192 -3.32 12.18 -10.69
CA TYR A 192 -2.21 11.53 -11.38
C TYR A 192 -1.36 10.78 -10.35
N PHE A 193 -0.95 9.58 -10.68
CA PHE A 193 -0.12 8.72 -9.85
C PHE A 193 0.96 8.08 -10.73
N ASP A 194 2.21 8.15 -10.30
CA ASP A 194 3.38 7.59 -10.99
C ASP A 194 4.19 6.76 -9.99
N VAL A 195 4.60 5.58 -10.42
CA VAL A 195 5.52 4.69 -9.70
C VAL A 195 6.65 4.28 -10.62
N LYS A 196 7.86 4.33 -10.10
CA LYS A 196 9.05 3.73 -10.71
C LYS A 196 9.71 2.80 -9.72
N GLU A 197 10.07 1.63 -10.16
CA GLU A 197 10.72 0.63 -9.33
C GLU A 197 11.85 -0.03 -10.12
N VAL A 198 13.03 -0.09 -9.50
CA VAL A 198 14.18 -0.85 -9.98
C VAL A 198 14.45 -1.95 -8.98
N ASN A 199 14.52 -3.19 -9.46
CA ASN A 199 14.90 -4.34 -8.66
C ASN A 199 16.21 -4.91 -9.18
N PHE A 200 17.07 -5.28 -8.25
CA PHE A 200 18.28 -6.04 -8.51
C PHE A 200 18.31 -7.25 -7.60
N LYS A 201 18.37 -8.45 -8.16
CA LYS A 201 18.37 -9.71 -7.40
C LYS A 201 19.66 -10.47 -7.67
N ASN A 202 20.29 -10.91 -6.58
CA ASN A 202 21.44 -11.79 -6.58
C ASN A 202 21.09 -13.09 -5.86
N ASP A 203 21.28 -14.20 -6.54
CA ASP A 203 21.22 -15.53 -5.95
C ASP A 203 22.60 -16.17 -6.05
N ASP A 204 23.11 -16.68 -4.94
CA ASP A 204 24.38 -17.36 -4.82
C ASP A 204 24.15 -18.73 -4.17
N GLY A 205 24.71 -19.80 -4.73
CA GLY A 205 24.48 -21.11 -4.17
C GLY A 205 25.46 -22.18 -4.66
N VAL A 206 25.51 -23.22 -3.87
CA VAL A 206 26.30 -24.42 -4.17
C VAL A 206 25.47 -25.68 -3.87
N TYR A 207 25.46 -26.61 -4.82
CA TYR A 207 24.86 -27.93 -4.65
C TYR A 207 25.86 -29.03 -4.95
N GLY A 208 25.93 -30.06 -4.11
CA GLY A 208 26.75 -31.24 -4.32
C GLY A 208 26.10 -32.51 -3.81
N ASP A 209 26.02 -33.52 -4.67
CA ASP A 209 25.67 -34.88 -4.31
C ASP A 209 26.95 -35.65 -4.00
N PRO A 210 27.10 -36.31 -2.84
CA PRO A 210 28.29 -37.04 -2.51
C PRO A 210 28.55 -38.25 -3.44
N SER A 211 27.57 -38.70 -4.20
CA SER A 211 27.72 -39.75 -5.21
C SER A 211 28.22 -39.22 -6.57
N ASP A 212 28.22 -37.92 -6.76
CA ASP A 212 28.69 -37.27 -7.99
C ASP A 212 30.19 -36.89 -7.87
N PRO A 213 31.09 -37.54 -8.60
CA PRO A 213 32.52 -37.26 -8.52
C PRO A 213 32.92 -35.91 -9.17
N PHE A 214 32.02 -35.24 -9.85
CA PHE A 214 32.24 -33.96 -10.53
C PHE A 214 31.73 -32.76 -9.78
N GLY A 215 30.90 -32.97 -8.74
CA GLY A 215 30.38 -31.90 -7.86
C GLY A 215 31.38 -31.48 -6.77
N PRO A 216 31.06 -30.45 -5.96
CA PRO A 216 29.84 -29.65 -5.97
C PRO A 216 29.79 -28.61 -7.10
N TYR A 217 28.59 -28.18 -7.48
CA TYR A 217 28.34 -27.17 -8.52
C TYR A 217 27.95 -25.85 -7.89
N GLY A 218 28.70 -24.80 -8.19
CA GLY A 218 28.34 -23.43 -7.83
C GLY A 218 27.38 -22.83 -8.85
N ARG A 219 26.43 -22.08 -8.36
CA ARG A 219 25.53 -21.28 -9.19
C ARG A 219 25.49 -19.84 -8.67
N GLN A 220 25.79 -18.90 -9.55
CA GLN A 220 25.57 -17.49 -9.31
C GLN A 220 24.60 -16.97 -10.37
N SER A 221 23.61 -16.23 -9.96
CA SER A 221 22.62 -15.63 -10.84
C SER A 221 22.36 -14.22 -10.40
N SER A 222 22.45 -13.28 -11.33
CA SER A 222 22.05 -11.90 -11.12
C SER A 222 20.97 -11.53 -12.13
N SER A 223 19.96 -10.87 -11.67
CA SER A 223 18.89 -10.32 -12.52
C SER A 223 18.52 -8.92 -12.10
N SER A 224 18.05 -8.14 -13.06
CA SER A 224 17.50 -6.81 -12.79
C SER A 224 16.20 -6.65 -13.53
N SER A 225 15.29 -5.86 -12.96
CA SER A 225 14.07 -5.46 -13.61
C SER A 225 13.73 -4.00 -13.31
N ASN A 226 13.07 -3.38 -14.26
CA ASN A 226 12.56 -2.03 -14.16
C ASN A 226 11.06 -2.09 -14.40
N PHE A 227 10.32 -1.49 -13.50
CA PHE A 227 8.89 -1.32 -13.59
C PHE A 227 8.55 0.15 -13.47
N SER A 228 7.67 0.65 -14.32
CA SER A 228 7.04 1.96 -14.15
C SER A 228 5.57 1.86 -14.46
N SER A 229 4.76 2.64 -13.76
CA SER A 229 3.36 2.80 -14.12
C SER A 229 2.91 4.22 -13.86
N ASP A 230 2.08 4.73 -14.73
CA ASP A 230 1.39 5.98 -14.56
C ASP A 230 -0.12 5.80 -14.74
N ASN A 231 -0.86 6.61 -14.02
CA ASN A 231 -2.30 6.52 -13.93
C ASN A 231 -2.89 7.93 -13.85
N LEU A 232 -3.66 8.30 -14.86
CA LEU A 232 -4.46 9.52 -14.87
C LEU A 232 -5.91 9.18 -14.64
N SER A 233 -6.56 9.84 -13.69
CA SER A 233 -7.98 9.64 -13.46
C SER A 233 -8.76 10.93 -13.32
N ILE A 234 -10.00 10.91 -13.81
CA ILE A 234 -11.01 11.95 -13.61
C ILE A 234 -12.16 11.31 -12.88
N PHE A 235 -12.63 11.94 -11.82
CA PHE A 235 -13.72 11.42 -11.01
C PHE A 235 -14.63 12.53 -10.50
N GLY A 236 -15.86 12.14 -10.21
CA GLY A 236 -16.82 13.03 -9.57
C GLY A 236 -17.92 12.25 -8.87
N ASN A 237 -18.52 12.90 -7.90
CA ASN A 237 -19.70 12.42 -7.20
C ASN A 237 -20.62 13.60 -6.94
N ILE A 238 -21.91 13.40 -7.10
CA ILE A 238 -22.96 14.34 -6.75
C ILE A 238 -23.98 13.65 -5.85
N GLU A 239 -24.33 14.28 -4.76
CA GLU A 239 -25.39 13.87 -3.86
C GLU A 239 -26.49 14.92 -3.95
N TYR A 240 -27.66 14.51 -4.38
CA TYR A 240 -28.83 15.36 -4.51
C TYR A 240 -29.91 14.94 -3.50
N PHE A 241 -30.28 15.85 -2.66
CA PHE A 241 -31.31 15.65 -1.65
C PHE A 241 -32.68 16.04 -2.22
N LEU A 242 -33.49 15.03 -2.52
CA LEU A 242 -34.85 15.17 -3.02
C LEU A 242 -35.74 15.81 -1.95
N ASP A 243 -35.52 15.42 -0.71
CA ASP A 243 -36.08 15.97 0.52
C ASP A 243 -35.13 15.67 1.71
N GLU A 244 -35.48 16.03 2.93
CA GLU A 244 -34.69 15.81 4.15
C GLU A 244 -34.43 14.31 4.43
N PHE A 245 -35.21 13.43 3.82
CA PHE A 245 -35.17 11.98 4.08
C PHE A 245 -34.64 11.16 2.90
N THR A 246 -34.59 11.75 1.71
CA THR A 246 -34.30 11.00 0.46
C THR A 246 -33.13 11.62 -0.28
N LYS A 247 -32.08 10.83 -0.47
CA LYS A 247 -30.83 11.21 -1.13
C LYS A 247 -30.55 10.34 -2.35
N LEU A 248 -30.34 10.95 -3.49
CA LEU A 248 -29.80 10.35 -4.70
C LEU A 248 -28.30 10.64 -4.79
N SER A 249 -27.48 9.60 -4.97
CA SER A 249 -26.03 9.73 -5.12
C SER A 249 -25.63 9.17 -6.48
N ILE A 250 -24.83 9.92 -7.26
CA ILE A 250 -24.30 9.52 -8.56
C ILE A 250 -22.81 9.81 -8.57
N GLY A 251 -22.01 8.78 -8.74
CA GLY A 251 -20.55 8.88 -8.86
C GLY A 251 -20.04 8.21 -10.12
N ALA A 252 -18.99 8.78 -10.71
CA ALA A 252 -18.28 8.21 -11.85
C ALA A 252 -16.77 8.43 -11.73
N ARG A 253 -16.00 7.50 -12.28
CA ARG A 253 -14.54 7.57 -12.43
C ARG A 253 -14.14 7.01 -13.77
N TRP A 254 -13.27 7.71 -14.46
CA TRP A 254 -12.54 7.24 -15.63
C TRP A 254 -11.06 7.24 -15.30
N GLU A 255 -10.32 6.27 -15.86
CA GLU A 255 -8.92 6.03 -15.57
C GLU A 255 -8.20 5.57 -16.84
N ASP A 256 -7.05 6.19 -17.11
CA ASP A 256 -6.09 5.80 -18.13
C ASP A 256 -4.82 5.33 -17.41
N TYR A 257 -4.52 4.05 -17.56
CA TYR A 257 -3.42 3.37 -16.89
C TYR A 257 -2.43 2.85 -17.92
N GLN A 258 -1.16 3.16 -17.74
CA GLN A 258 -0.07 2.62 -18.52
C GLN A 258 0.96 2.00 -17.59
N SER A 259 1.58 0.90 -17.98
CA SER A 259 2.73 0.36 -17.29
C SER A 259 3.78 -0.14 -18.27
N ASN A 260 5.03 -0.15 -17.82
CA ASN A 260 6.17 -0.63 -18.57
C ASN A 260 7.01 -1.52 -17.64
N TYR A 261 7.37 -2.69 -18.12
CA TYR A 261 8.28 -3.61 -17.47
C TYR A 261 9.31 -4.08 -18.47
N TYR A 262 10.55 -4.18 -18.04
CA TYR A 262 11.61 -4.89 -18.76
C TYR A 262 12.61 -5.47 -17.76
N ASP A 263 13.23 -6.58 -18.13
CA ASP A 263 14.21 -7.24 -17.29
C ASP A 263 15.48 -7.67 -18.04
N SER A 264 16.45 -8.16 -17.27
CA SER A 264 17.73 -8.64 -17.80
C SER A 264 17.64 -9.95 -18.60
N PHE A 265 16.50 -10.61 -18.60
CA PHE A 265 16.23 -11.81 -19.39
C PHE A 265 15.66 -11.48 -20.78
N GLY A 266 15.36 -10.20 -21.04
CA GLY A 266 14.81 -9.71 -22.31
C GLY A 266 13.29 -9.73 -22.37
N GLU A 267 12.61 -9.97 -21.23
CA GLU A 267 11.15 -9.84 -21.14
C GLU A 267 10.77 -8.37 -21.09
N SER A 268 9.72 -8.01 -21.83
CA SER A 268 9.20 -6.64 -21.87
C SER A 268 7.68 -6.64 -22.00
N PHE A 269 6.99 -5.86 -21.18
CA PHE A 269 5.53 -5.75 -21.13
C PHE A 269 5.10 -4.29 -21.04
N ASN A 270 4.15 -3.87 -21.89
CA ASN A 270 3.67 -2.49 -21.94
C ASN A 270 2.14 -2.44 -22.03
N PRO A 271 1.40 -2.92 -21.01
CA PRO A 271 -0.05 -2.82 -21.00
C PRO A 271 -0.52 -1.36 -20.87
N ASN A 272 -1.61 -1.07 -21.57
CA ASN A 272 -2.31 0.22 -21.54
C ASN A 272 -3.81 -0.07 -21.48
N ASP A 273 -4.47 0.38 -20.42
CA ASP A 273 -5.87 0.10 -20.15
C ASP A 273 -6.65 1.37 -19.84
N GLN A 274 -7.80 1.53 -20.50
CA GLN A 274 -8.77 2.55 -20.15
C GLN A 274 -9.95 1.90 -19.45
N MET A 275 -10.27 2.39 -18.27
CA MET A 275 -11.30 1.84 -17.41
C MET A 275 -12.28 2.90 -16.96
N SER A 276 -13.54 2.50 -16.79
CA SER A 276 -14.57 3.38 -16.24
C SER A 276 -15.47 2.62 -15.28
N GLY A 277 -15.82 3.27 -14.21
CA GLY A 277 -16.73 2.76 -13.21
C GLY A 277 -17.59 3.86 -12.63
N GLY A 278 -18.57 3.48 -11.83
CA GLY A 278 -19.45 4.43 -11.18
C GLY A 278 -20.46 3.77 -10.27
N LYS A 279 -21.23 4.59 -9.58
CA LYS A 279 -22.28 4.15 -8.66
C LYS A 279 -23.47 5.08 -8.76
N ILE A 280 -24.65 4.49 -8.74
CA ILE A 280 -25.91 5.20 -8.54
C ILE A 280 -26.57 4.57 -7.32
N SER A 281 -26.98 5.37 -6.35
CA SER A 281 -27.69 4.89 -5.17
C SER A 281 -28.79 5.85 -4.75
N LEU A 282 -29.93 5.28 -4.32
CA LEU A 282 -31.01 5.99 -3.70
C LEU A 282 -31.11 5.51 -2.25
N ASN A 283 -31.00 6.47 -1.31
CA ASN A 283 -31.13 6.22 0.12
C ASN A 283 -32.37 6.94 0.64
N LYS A 284 -33.16 6.27 1.45
CA LYS A 284 -34.33 6.84 2.09
C LYS A 284 -34.37 6.54 3.58
N ASN A 285 -34.37 7.56 4.41
CA ASN A 285 -34.66 7.46 5.82
C ASN A 285 -36.16 7.25 5.98
N LEU A 286 -36.55 6.10 6.54
CA LEU A 286 -37.96 5.77 6.83
C LEU A 286 -38.38 6.40 8.15
N SER A 287 -37.43 6.61 9.05
CA SER A 287 -37.55 7.30 10.32
C SER A 287 -36.13 7.71 10.79
N ASP A 288 -36.04 8.37 11.95
CA ASP A 288 -34.76 8.71 12.60
C ASP A 288 -33.89 7.50 12.93
N VAL A 289 -34.50 6.30 12.98
CA VAL A 289 -33.82 5.05 13.38
C VAL A 289 -33.79 3.97 12.31
N ALA A 290 -34.35 4.24 11.13
CA ALA A 290 -34.41 3.24 10.05
C ALA A 290 -34.19 3.85 8.68
N ASN A 291 -33.39 3.20 7.84
CA ASN A 291 -33.19 3.57 6.45
C ASN A 291 -33.21 2.34 5.52
N ILE A 292 -33.52 2.59 4.27
CA ILE A 292 -33.43 1.65 3.16
C ILE A 292 -32.59 2.26 2.05
N PHE A 293 -31.86 1.44 1.33
CA PHE A 293 -31.13 1.89 0.14
C PHE A 293 -31.22 0.86 -0.98
N ILE A 294 -31.08 1.36 -2.20
CA ILE A 294 -30.85 0.59 -3.41
C ILE A 294 -29.64 1.18 -4.12
N SER A 295 -28.77 0.34 -4.64
CA SER A 295 -27.61 0.81 -5.41
C SER A 295 -27.25 -0.13 -6.55
N VAL A 296 -26.65 0.48 -7.59
CA VAL A 296 -25.93 -0.20 -8.66
C VAL A 296 -24.55 0.42 -8.72
N ALA A 297 -23.52 -0.41 -8.65
CA ALA A 297 -22.13 0.04 -8.71
C ALA A 297 -21.36 -0.82 -9.70
N ARG A 298 -20.56 -0.20 -10.56
CA ARG A 298 -19.55 -0.85 -11.38
C ARG A 298 -18.16 -0.40 -10.94
N GLY A 299 -17.39 -1.33 -10.39
CA GLY A 299 -15.97 -1.18 -10.09
C GLY A 299 -15.11 -1.81 -11.18
N PHE A 300 -13.82 -1.51 -11.15
CA PHE A 300 -12.83 -2.12 -12.02
C PHE A 300 -11.52 -2.35 -11.28
N ASN A 301 -10.75 -3.31 -11.78
CA ASN A 301 -9.36 -3.53 -11.42
C ASN A 301 -8.53 -3.53 -12.70
N GLN A 302 -7.35 -2.91 -12.66
CA GLN A 302 -6.47 -2.80 -13.81
C GLN A 302 -5.95 -4.16 -14.26
N GLY A 303 -5.68 -4.31 -15.55
CA GLY A 303 -4.93 -5.41 -16.11
C GLY A 303 -3.46 -5.38 -15.69
N GLY A 304 -2.71 -6.38 -16.11
CA GLY A 304 -1.30 -6.47 -15.79
C GLY A 304 -0.64 -7.67 -16.45
N PHE A 305 0.44 -8.13 -15.85
CA PHE A 305 1.21 -9.26 -16.36
C PHE A 305 1.70 -10.14 -15.21
N ASN A 306 1.88 -11.42 -15.50
CA ASN A 306 2.45 -12.40 -14.59
C ASN A 306 3.91 -12.61 -14.94
N LEU A 307 4.81 -12.31 -14.01
CA LEU A 307 6.23 -12.65 -14.15
C LEU A 307 6.41 -14.15 -14.03
N ASN A 308 7.09 -14.73 -15.00
CA ASN A 308 7.38 -16.17 -15.02
C ASN A 308 8.56 -16.49 -14.09
N LEU A 309 8.37 -16.28 -12.78
CA LEU A 309 9.38 -16.46 -11.76
C LEU A 309 9.75 -17.95 -11.61
N GLY A 310 10.68 -18.42 -12.44
CA GLY A 310 11.33 -19.72 -12.24
C GLY A 310 10.71 -20.90 -12.98
N LEU A 311 9.85 -20.72 -13.96
CA LEU A 311 9.46 -21.77 -14.88
C LEU A 311 10.52 -21.92 -15.98
N ALA A 312 10.75 -23.17 -16.41
CA ALA A 312 11.73 -23.45 -17.45
C ALA A 312 11.45 -22.62 -18.74
N PRO A 313 12.49 -22.23 -19.50
CA PRO A 313 12.34 -21.41 -20.72
C PRO A 313 11.40 -21.98 -21.78
N ASP A 314 11.07 -23.26 -21.71
CA ASP A 314 10.18 -23.96 -22.65
C ASP A 314 8.70 -23.90 -22.28
N SER A 315 8.31 -23.38 -21.12
CA SER A 315 6.92 -23.17 -20.80
C SER A 315 6.44 -21.90 -21.51
N LYS A 316 5.92 -22.03 -22.72
CA LYS A 316 5.13 -21.00 -23.40
C LYS A 316 3.87 -20.76 -22.58
N ASN A 317 4.00 -19.99 -21.52
CA ASN A 317 2.87 -19.57 -20.72
C ASN A 317 2.09 -18.52 -21.54
N THR A 318 1.00 -18.93 -22.18
CA THR A 318 0.17 -18.08 -23.03
C THR A 318 -0.59 -17.02 -22.24
N ASN A 319 -0.52 -17.02 -20.91
CA ASN A 319 -1.25 -16.13 -20.02
C ASN A 319 -0.31 -15.16 -19.27
N LEU A 320 0.65 -14.57 -19.98
CA LEU A 320 1.53 -13.56 -19.40
C LEU A 320 0.77 -12.26 -19.07
N TYR A 321 -0.24 -11.93 -19.87
CA TYR A 321 -1.09 -10.76 -19.64
C TYR A 321 -2.45 -11.18 -19.11
N TYR A 322 -2.98 -10.40 -18.20
CA TYR A 322 -4.39 -10.43 -17.82
C TYR A 322 -5.02 -9.05 -18.06
N THR A 323 -6.24 -9.07 -18.56
CA THR A 323 -6.98 -7.87 -18.91
C THR A 323 -7.66 -7.26 -17.69
N PRO A 324 -8.10 -6.00 -17.76
CA PRO A 324 -8.89 -5.39 -16.70
C PRO A 324 -10.14 -6.22 -16.38
N GLU A 325 -10.44 -6.24 -15.10
CA GLU A 325 -11.60 -6.91 -14.53
C GLU A 325 -12.64 -5.87 -14.13
N PHE A 326 -13.90 -6.15 -14.40
CA PHE A 326 -15.02 -5.30 -14.01
C PHE A 326 -15.99 -6.08 -13.13
N LEU A 327 -16.49 -5.45 -12.08
CA LEU A 327 -17.48 -6.00 -11.17
C LEU A 327 -18.69 -5.09 -11.12
N THR A 328 -19.85 -5.58 -11.56
CA THR A 328 -21.11 -4.87 -11.41
C THR A 328 -21.92 -5.49 -10.27
N THR A 329 -22.27 -4.68 -9.28
CA THR A 329 -23.00 -5.12 -8.10
C THR A 329 -24.31 -4.35 -7.98
N TYR A 330 -25.40 -5.09 -7.77
CA TYR A 330 -26.74 -4.58 -7.46
C TYR A 330 -27.05 -4.90 -6.02
N GLU A 331 -27.50 -3.91 -5.25
CA GLU A 331 -27.74 -4.07 -3.83
C GLU A 331 -29.06 -3.44 -3.41
N VAL A 332 -29.74 -4.11 -2.48
CA VAL A 332 -30.83 -3.53 -1.68
C VAL A 332 -30.53 -3.80 -0.22
N GLY A 333 -30.55 -2.75 0.58
CA GLY A 333 -30.20 -2.87 2.00
C GLY A 333 -31.18 -2.13 2.88
N PHE A 334 -31.27 -2.59 4.11
CA PHE A 334 -32.08 -2.03 5.18
C PHE A 334 -31.27 -1.99 6.48
N ASN A 335 -31.33 -0.85 7.18
CA ASN A 335 -30.73 -0.70 8.49
C ASN A 335 -31.77 -0.15 9.46
N ALA A 336 -31.81 -0.66 10.69
CA ALA A 336 -32.66 -0.15 11.74
C ALA A 336 -32.03 -0.27 13.12
N GLN A 337 -32.33 0.71 13.98
CA GLN A 337 -32.04 0.68 15.41
C GLN A 337 -33.35 0.41 16.17
N LEU A 338 -33.37 -0.59 17.00
CA LEU A 338 -34.53 -1.01 17.77
C LEU A 338 -34.25 -0.89 19.28
N PHE A 339 -35.31 -0.79 20.08
CA PHE A 339 -35.24 -0.76 21.53
C PHE A 339 -34.31 0.31 22.11
N ASP A 340 -34.50 1.57 21.69
CA ASP A 340 -33.66 2.72 22.10
C ASP A 340 -32.17 2.48 21.82
N ALA A 341 -31.86 2.06 20.59
CA ALA A 341 -30.52 1.74 20.11
C ALA A 341 -29.82 0.56 20.81
N LYS A 342 -30.55 -0.27 21.55
CA LYS A 342 -29.99 -1.48 22.16
C LYS A 342 -29.79 -2.64 21.19
N MET A 343 -30.41 -2.58 20.02
CA MET A 343 -30.28 -3.57 18.95
C MET A 343 -30.15 -2.87 17.60
N ASN A 344 -29.11 -3.22 16.85
CA ASN A 344 -28.92 -2.77 15.46
C ASN A 344 -29.16 -3.95 14.52
N ILE A 345 -30.01 -3.76 13.52
CA ILE A 345 -30.26 -4.70 12.43
C ILE A 345 -29.72 -4.10 11.15
N ALA A 346 -28.89 -4.86 10.42
CA ALA A 346 -28.49 -4.56 9.06
C ALA A 346 -28.73 -5.79 8.19
N ALA A 347 -29.42 -5.62 7.07
CA ALA A 347 -29.67 -6.66 6.10
C ALA A 347 -29.39 -6.12 4.70
N VAL A 348 -28.63 -6.88 3.90
CA VAL A 348 -28.31 -6.55 2.51
C VAL A 348 -28.52 -7.80 1.66
N ILE A 349 -29.21 -7.63 0.53
CA ILE A 349 -29.30 -8.60 -0.55
C ILE A 349 -28.53 -8.01 -1.71
N PHE A 350 -27.64 -8.78 -2.30
CA PHE A 350 -26.85 -8.33 -3.45
C PHE A 350 -26.72 -9.41 -4.52
N TYR A 351 -26.50 -8.97 -5.73
CA TYR A 351 -26.08 -9.77 -6.87
C TYR A 351 -24.88 -9.10 -7.51
N SER A 352 -23.83 -9.88 -7.76
CA SER A 352 -22.60 -9.37 -8.39
C SER A 352 -22.27 -10.17 -9.63
N ASP A 353 -21.94 -9.48 -10.71
CA ASP A 353 -21.49 -10.04 -11.97
C ASP A 353 -20.06 -9.55 -12.26
N ARG A 354 -19.16 -10.48 -12.57
CA ARG A 354 -17.75 -10.22 -12.85
C ARG A 354 -17.43 -10.50 -14.31
N GLU A 355 -16.89 -9.51 -14.97
CA GLU A 355 -16.50 -9.57 -16.37
C GLU A 355 -14.98 -9.38 -16.51
N TYR A 356 -14.37 -10.17 -17.40
CA TYR A 356 -12.99 -9.98 -17.86
C TYR A 356 -13.05 -9.45 -19.29
N LYS A 357 -12.27 -8.45 -19.61
CA LYS A 357 -12.23 -7.79 -20.93
C LYS A 357 -11.23 -8.43 -21.87
#